data_a997cc0446f516b6f2f94136c1acf173
#
_entry.id   a997cc0446f516b6f2f94136c1acf173
#
_cell.length_a   1.000
_cell.length_b   1.000
_cell.length_c   1.000
_cell.angle_alpha   90.00
_cell.angle_beta   90.00
_cell.angle_gamma   90.00
#
_symmetry.space_group_name_H-M   'P 1'
#
loop_
_entity.id
_entity.type
_entity.pdbx_description
1 polymer ?
#
loop_
_entity_poly.entity_id
_entity_poly.type
_entity_poly.pdbx_seq_one_letter_code
_entity_poly.pdbx_strand_id
1 'polypeptide(L)'
;MPDSPTTTPADRPTIAAVLLPAERLKVEAAGHGCFTLLHRDSVPEAVRAVRERPVDGILLSVHRCPPNAVQEVRRLVHDFPGIPTVALVSTHDAASSETLLQLGATGLRQVVDVTGPTGWQRLRHLMAAPVTRAAARIQGPLILALGEAPADLRFFFEMLVRLAPDITTVRALCRACEVRPSTLMSRFSRAGLPSPKSYLASVRLLHAAHLLEAPGRSIADVAYRLEYSSPQSFGRHVRAMLGITSLEFRRRFPFPAALARFLELMIVPYRGVWPVFHPLETGSWDSGHCLAVQAPPPH
;
A
#
# COMPACT_ATOMS: atom_id res chain seq x y z
N MET A 1 -25.07 14.02 11.82
CA MET A 1 -23.60 13.89 11.85
C MET A 1 -23.30 12.41 11.83
N PRO A 2 -22.71 11.84 10.77
CA PRO A 2 -22.35 10.43 10.76
C PRO A 2 -21.02 10.25 11.49
N ASP A 3 -21.01 9.32 12.46
CA ASP A 3 -19.82 8.89 13.20
C ASP A 3 -18.78 8.32 12.23
N SER A 4 -17.59 8.92 12.26
CA SER A 4 -16.41 8.36 11.57
C SER A 4 -16.06 7.00 12.20
N PRO A 5 -15.67 5.99 11.41
CA PRO A 5 -15.28 4.70 11.95
C PRO A 5 -14.12 4.88 12.93
N THR A 6 -14.36 4.50 14.18
CA THR A 6 -13.39 4.54 15.26
C THR A 6 -12.29 3.50 14.97
N THR A 7 -11.24 3.91 14.28
CA THR A 7 -10.04 3.07 14.08
C THR A 7 -9.43 2.77 15.45
N THR A 8 -9.36 1.51 15.83
CA THR A 8 -8.76 1.06 17.08
C THR A 8 -7.30 1.54 17.15
N PRO A 9 -6.75 1.97 18.31
CA PRO A 9 -5.39 2.49 18.41
C PRO A 9 -4.29 1.59 17.85
N ALA A 10 -4.54 0.27 17.82
CA ALA A 10 -3.61 -0.73 17.29
C ALA A 10 -3.47 -0.72 15.74
N ASP A 11 -4.35 -0.03 15.03
CA ASP A 11 -4.40 -0.07 13.54
C ASP A 11 -3.85 1.19 12.86
N ARG A 12 -3.36 2.15 13.63
CA ARG A 12 -2.82 3.40 13.09
C ARG A 12 -1.40 3.20 12.56
N PRO A 13 -1.06 3.77 11.37
CA PRO A 13 0.30 3.74 10.85
C PRO A 13 1.28 4.36 11.84
N THR A 14 2.44 3.73 12.01
CA THR A 14 3.54 4.26 12.81
C THR A 14 4.54 4.97 11.90
N ILE A 15 4.78 6.25 12.15
CA ILE A 15 5.66 7.11 11.36
C ILE A 15 6.90 7.45 12.17
N ALA A 16 8.08 6.99 11.72
CA ALA A 16 9.35 7.44 12.29
C ALA A 16 9.62 8.88 11.85
N ALA A 17 9.85 9.79 12.80
CA ALA A 17 9.93 11.22 12.51
C ALA A 17 11.20 11.84 13.08
N VAL A 18 11.96 12.52 12.23
CA VAL A 18 13.13 13.35 12.59
C VAL A 18 12.75 14.80 12.33
N LEU A 19 12.27 15.49 13.34
CA LEU A 19 11.62 16.81 13.25
C LEU A 19 12.24 17.82 14.21
N LEU A 20 12.10 19.10 13.89
CA LEU A 20 12.31 20.17 14.85
C LEU A 20 11.23 20.15 15.92
N PRO A 21 11.49 20.65 17.16
CA PRO A 21 10.47 20.67 18.22
C PRO A 21 9.18 21.39 17.81
N ALA A 22 9.27 22.50 17.09
CA ALA A 22 8.11 23.24 16.61
C ALA A 22 7.31 22.48 15.52
N GLU A 23 8.00 21.72 14.67
CA GLU A 23 7.37 20.87 13.65
C GLU A 23 6.66 19.69 14.30
N ARG A 24 7.27 19.08 15.32
CA ARG A 24 6.71 17.95 16.08
C ARG A 24 5.30 18.24 16.54
N LEU A 25 5.10 19.35 17.26
CA LEU A 25 3.79 19.74 17.76
C LEU A 25 2.74 19.89 16.65
N LYS A 26 3.12 20.52 15.53
CA LYS A 26 2.22 20.72 14.39
C LYS A 26 1.87 19.41 13.69
N VAL A 27 2.86 18.52 13.51
CA VAL A 27 2.66 17.21 12.88
C VAL A 27 1.83 16.30 13.76
N GLU A 28 2.01 16.31 15.09
CA GLU A 28 1.17 15.60 16.05
C GLU A 28 -0.28 16.06 15.98
N ALA A 29 -0.50 17.37 15.99
CA ALA A 29 -1.84 17.95 15.87
C ALA A 29 -2.51 17.58 14.54
N ALA A 30 -1.78 17.70 13.42
CA ALA A 30 -2.28 17.36 12.10
C ALA A 30 -2.53 15.86 11.90
N GLY A 31 -1.71 15.02 12.56
CA GLY A 31 -1.80 13.55 12.52
C GLY A 31 -2.76 12.95 13.53
N HIS A 32 -3.39 13.76 14.37
CA HIS A 32 -4.27 13.26 15.43
C HIS A 32 -5.36 12.34 14.86
N GLY A 33 -5.40 11.11 15.38
CA GLY A 33 -6.35 10.09 14.90
C GLY A 33 -5.95 9.38 13.59
N CYS A 34 -4.96 9.87 12.82
CA CYS A 34 -4.57 9.32 11.52
C CYS A 34 -3.34 8.41 11.58
N PHE A 35 -2.34 8.77 12.39
CA PHE A 35 -1.10 8.00 12.56
C PHE A 35 -0.48 8.27 13.93
N THR A 36 0.47 7.41 14.32
CA THR A 36 1.27 7.55 15.55
C THR A 36 2.69 7.98 15.16
N LEU A 37 3.24 8.99 15.85
CA LEU A 37 4.61 9.43 15.63
C LEU A 37 5.59 8.72 16.56
N LEU A 38 6.66 8.24 15.98
CA LEU A 38 7.83 7.69 16.65
C LEU A 38 8.99 8.67 16.46
N HIS A 39 9.16 9.60 17.41
CA HIS A 39 10.21 10.60 17.31
C HIS A 39 11.61 10.01 17.43
N ARG A 40 12.53 10.53 16.63
CA ARG A 40 13.96 10.23 16.65
C ARG A 40 14.75 11.53 16.50
N ASP A 41 15.92 11.57 17.12
CA ASP A 41 16.73 12.78 17.12
C ASP A 41 17.68 12.86 15.90
N SER A 42 17.83 11.77 15.16
CA SER A 42 18.70 11.70 13.98
C SER A 42 18.21 10.70 12.94
N VAL A 43 18.70 10.85 11.70
CA VAL A 43 18.41 9.91 10.60
C VAL A 43 18.94 8.51 10.91
N PRO A 44 20.15 8.29 11.46
CA PRO A 44 20.61 6.96 11.88
C PRO A 44 19.69 6.27 12.89
N GLU A 45 19.09 7.02 13.83
CA GLU A 45 18.13 6.47 14.78
C GLU A 45 16.80 6.09 14.10
N ALA A 46 16.36 6.87 13.11
CA ALA A 46 15.20 6.50 12.30
C ALA A 46 15.46 5.21 11.51
N VAL A 47 16.64 5.04 10.93
CA VAL A 47 17.08 3.80 10.26
C VAL A 47 17.05 2.61 11.22
N ARG A 48 17.56 2.79 12.44
CA ARG A 48 17.52 1.75 13.49
C ARG A 48 16.08 1.38 13.84
N ALA A 49 15.21 2.38 14.06
CA ALA A 49 13.80 2.15 14.38
C ALA A 49 13.08 1.34 13.29
N VAL A 50 13.36 1.60 12.01
CA VAL A 50 12.80 0.84 10.89
C VAL A 50 13.21 -0.64 10.92
N ARG A 51 14.41 -0.94 11.39
CA ARG A 51 14.92 -2.32 11.48
C ARG A 51 14.36 -3.09 12.68
N GLU A 52 14.12 -2.40 13.79
CA GLU A 52 13.75 -3.01 15.07
C GLU A 52 12.24 -3.16 15.28
N ARG A 53 11.41 -2.35 14.60
CA ARG A 53 9.96 -2.35 14.81
C ARG A 53 9.18 -2.00 13.55
N PRO A 54 7.86 -2.31 13.49
CA PRO A 54 7.01 -1.92 12.39
C PRO A 54 6.95 -0.40 12.25
N VAL A 55 7.41 0.12 11.10
CA VAL A 55 7.33 1.52 10.70
C VAL A 55 6.67 1.59 9.34
N ASP A 56 5.64 2.41 9.22
CA ASP A 56 4.80 2.53 8.03
C ASP A 56 5.18 3.71 7.12
N GLY A 57 5.98 4.63 7.65
CA GLY A 57 6.49 5.78 6.92
C GLY A 57 7.58 6.50 7.68
N ILE A 58 8.32 7.34 6.98
CA ILE A 58 9.41 8.14 7.56
C ILE A 58 9.17 9.59 7.18
N LEU A 59 9.27 10.47 8.14
CA LEU A 59 9.12 11.91 7.97
C LEU A 59 10.39 12.62 8.44
N LEU A 60 11.06 13.29 7.50
CA LEU A 60 12.34 13.98 7.73
C LEU A 60 12.16 15.47 7.53
N SER A 61 12.42 16.28 8.54
CA SER A 61 12.56 17.72 8.37
C SER A 61 13.81 18.02 7.54
N VAL A 62 13.70 18.89 6.54
CA VAL A 62 14.86 19.35 5.75
C VAL A 62 15.91 20.03 6.64
N HIS A 63 15.47 20.69 7.71
CA HIS A 63 16.35 21.36 8.68
C HIS A 63 17.05 20.40 9.65
N ARG A 64 16.66 19.12 9.68
CA ARG A 64 17.31 18.05 10.48
C ARG A 64 18.13 17.08 9.64
N CYS A 65 18.34 17.41 8.36
CA CYS A 65 19.15 16.63 7.42
C CYS A 65 20.43 17.40 7.03
N PRO A 66 21.45 17.42 7.91
CA PRO A 66 22.73 18.04 7.57
C PRO A 66 23.41 17.27 6.42
N PRO A 67 24.39 17.85 5.71
CA PRO A 67 25.04 17.22 4.54
C PRO A 67 25.58 15.82 4.80
N ASN A 68 26.07 15.53 6.00
CA ASN A 68 26.53 14.21 6.41
C ASN A 68 25.40 13.18 6.57
N ALA A 69 24.16 13.60 6.78
CA ALA A 69 23.00 12.70 6.85
C ALA A 69 22.47 12.27 5.46
N VAL A 70 22.88 12.95 4.38
CA VAL A 70 22.42 12.66 3.01
C VAL A 70 22.72 11.22 2.60
N GLN A 71 23.87 10.68 2.99
CA GLN A 71 24.24 9.28 2.69
C GLN A 71 23.35 8.28 3.47
N GLU A 72 22.98 8.62 4.69
CA GLU A 72 22.05 7.79 5.49
C GLU A 72 20.63 7.82 4.89
N VAL A 73 20.18 8.98 4.40
CA VAL A 73 18.91 9.08 3.69
C VAL A 73 18.94 8.26 2.39
N ARG A 74 20.06 8.28 1.64
CA ARG A 74 20.23 7.43 0.46
C ARG A 74 20.09 5.95 0.80
N ARG A 75 20.77 5.47 1.85
CA ARG A 75 20.64 4.07 2.32
C ARG A 75 19.21 3.76 2.72
N LEU A 76 18.57 4.64 3.45
CA LEU A 76 17.20 4.48 3.91
C LEU A 76 16.21 4.33 2.74
N VAL A 77 16.30 5.17 1.73
CA VAL A 77 15.44 5.12 0.54
C VAL A 77 15.72 3.88 -0.31
N HIS A 78 17.00 3.50 -0.43
CA HIS A 78 17.43 2.35 -1.22
C HIS A 78 17.11 1.02 -0.53
N ASP A 79 17.40 0.91 0.77
CA ASP A 79 17.26 -0.33 1.51
C ASP A 79 15.80 -0.65 1.89
N PHE A 80 14.95 0.40 1.98
CA PHE A 80 13.54 0.27 2.38
C PHE A 80 12.56 0.93 1.39
N PRO A 81 12.55 0.50 0.13
CA PRO A 81 11.73 1.15 -0.92
C PRO A 81 10.21 1.02 -0.67
N GLY A 82 9.79 0.05 0.14
CA GLY A 82 8.40 -0.14 0.56
C GLY A 82 7.92 0.83 1.63
N ILE A 83 8.84 1.56 2.30
CA ILE A 83 8.50 2.54 3.34
C ILE A 83 8.63 3.94 2.75
N PRO A 84 7.51 4.70 2.61
CA PRO A 84 7.57 6.05 2.06
C PRO A 84 8.42 6.94 2.97
N THR A 85 9.43 7.57 2.37
CA THR A 85 10.24 8.59 3.01
C THR A 85 9.84 9.95 2.45
N VAL A 86 9.41 10.86 3.32
CA VAL A 86 8.88 12.17 2.97
C VAL A 86 9.74 13.26 3.60
N ALA A 87 10.21 14.21 2.80
CA ALA A 87 10.84 15.43 3.30
C ALA A 87 9.75 16.45 3.68
N LEU A 88 9.85 17.00 4.89
CA LEU A 88 9.00 18.07 5.39
C LEU A 88 9.70 19.42 5.26
N VAL A 89 9.04 20.35 4.58
CA VAL A 89 9.44 21.75 4.48
C VAL A 89 8.49 22.58 5.33
N SER A 90 9.01 23.23 6.37
CA SER A 90 8.22 24.08 7.27
C SER A 90 8.57 25.57 7.14
N THR A 91 9.69 25.88 6.50
CA THR A 91 10.13 27.24 6.16
C THR A 91 10.89 27.22 4.84
N HIS A 92 10.82 28.32 4.12
CA HIS A 92 11.57 28.50 2.86
C HIS A 92 12.77 29.41 3.10
N ASP A 93 13.96 28.84 3.00
CA ASP A 93 15.24 29.55 3.04
C ASP A 93 16.24 28.90 2.06
N ALA A 94 17.39 29.54 1.86
CA ALA A 94 18.42 29.02 0.95
C ALA A 94 18.95 27.64 1.38
N ALA A 95 19.08 27.42 2.69
CA ALA A 95 19.59 26.16 3.25
C ALA A 95 18.60 25.01 3.01
N SER A 96 17.29 25.23 3.18
CA SER A 96 16.26 24.22 2.89
C SER A 96 16.21 23.87 1.41
N SER A 97 16.39 24.86 0.51
CA SER A 97 16.42 24.61 -0.93
C SER A 97 17.62 23.75 -1.34
N GLU A 98 18.81 24.04 -0.81
CA GLU A 98 20.02 23.25 -1.05
C GLU A 98 19.86 21.81 -0.51
N THR A 99 19.35 21.67 0.72
CA THR A 99 19.09 20.35 1.32
C THR A 99 18.09 19.55 0.49
N LEU A 100 17.05 20.17 -0.03
CA LEU A 100 16.07 19.48 -0.90
C LEU A 100 16.70 18.96 -2.19
N LEU A 101 17.59 19.74 -2.83
CA LEU A 101 18.31 19.29 -4.02
C LEU A 101 19.20 18.07 -3.70
N GLN A 102 19.92 18.11 -2.58
CA GLN A 102 20.73 16.99 -2.12
C GLN A 102 19.89 15.75 -1.80
N LEU A 103 18.76 15.91 -1.11
CA LEU A 103 17.83 14.82 -0.81
C LEU A 103 17.20 14.24 -2.09
N GLY A 104 16.84 15.06 -3.07
CA GLY A 104 16.38 14.61 -4.37
C GLY A 104 17.39 13.72 -5.10
N ALA A 105 18.69 14.05 -5.02
CA ALA A 105 19.78 13.26 -5.58
C ALA A 105 19.95 11.88 -4.89
N THR A 106 19.40 11.68 -3.67
CA THR A 106 19.37 10.37 -3.00
C THR A 106 18.28 9.43 -3.50
N GLY A 107 17.37 9.91 -4.34
CA GLY A 107 16.18 9.18 -4.78
C GLY A 107 14.92 9.45 -3.94
N LEU A 108 14.99 10.36 -2.98
CA LEU A 108 13.82 10.83 -2.24
C LEU A 108 12.91 11.63 -3.20
N ARG A 109 11.67 11.16 -3.38
CA ARG A 109 10.73 11.71 -4.39
C ARG A 109 9.54 12.43 -3.78
N GLN A 110 9.36 12.33 -2.47
CA GLN A 110 8.18 12.87 -1.79
C GLN A 110 8.59 14.04 -0.90
N VAL A 111 8.05 15.19 -1.21
CA VAL A 111 8.24 16.43 -0.45
C VAL A 111 6.87 16.97 -0.07
N VAL A 112 6.71 17.36 1.19
CA VAL A 112 5.52 18.04 1.69
C VAL A 112 5.93 19.40 2.25
N ASP A 113 5.41 20.41 1.61
CA ASP A 113 5.49 21.79 2.09
C ASP A 113 4.27 22.09 2.96
N VAL A 114 4.51 22.34 4.23
CA VAL A 114 3.47 22.64 5.23
C VAL A 114 3.35 24.13 5.57
N THR A 115 3.98 24.98 4.79
CA THR A 115 3.79 26.43 4.88
C THR A 115 2.43 26.86 4.33
N GLY A 116 1.90 26.10 3.37
CA GLY A 116 0.58 26.32 2.78
C GLY A 116 -0.52 25.44 3.38
N PRO A 117 -1.80 25.84 3.18
CA PRO A 117 -2.95 25.19 3.84
C PRO A 117 -3.19 23.73 3.38
N THR A 118 -2.80 23.38 2.16
CA THR A 118 -2.99 22.02 1.60
C THR A 118 -1.91 21.03 2.03
N GLY A 119 -0.78 21.52 2.57
CA GLY A 119 0.36 20.68 2.95
C GLY A 119 0.00 19.61 3.96
N TRP A 120 -0.78 19.95 4.97
CA TRP A 120 -1.22 19.02 6.01
C TRP A 120 -2.15 17.92 5.50
N GLN A 121 -3.02 18.23 4.54
CA GLN A 121 -3.88 17.23 3.89
C GLN A 121 -3.02 16.26 3.07
N ARG A 122 -2.05 16.79 2.31
CA ARG A 122 -1.11 15.98 1.53
C ARG A 122 -0.26 15.08 2.43
N LEU A 123 0.23 15.60 3.58
CA LEU A 123 0.97 14.79 4.55
C LEU A 123 0.14 13.60 5.04
N ARG A 124 -1.10 13.82 5.45
CA ARG A 124 -2.01 12.75 5.89
C ARG A 124 -2.21 11.70 4.81
N HIS A 125 -2.41 12.13 3.56
CA HIS A 125 -2.58 11.20 2.44
C HIS A 125 -1.32 10.36 2.18
N LEU A 126 -0.14 10.97 2.21
CA LEU A 126 1.14 10.27 2.02
C LEU A 126 1.46 9.32 3.17
N MET A 127 1.01 9.63 4.38
CA MET A 127 1.16 8.79 5.57
C MET A 127 -0.01 7.81 5.75
N ALA A 128 -0.85 7.64 4.73
CA ALA A 128 -1.94 6.66 4.75
C ALA A 128 -1.45 5.23 5.03
N ALA A 129 -2.37 4.37 5.46
CA ALA A 129 -2.05 3.01 5.84
C ALA A 129 -1.26 2.24 4.76
N PRO A 130 -0.34 1.35 5.15
CA PRO A 130 0.51 0.57 4.22
C PRO A 130 -0.30 -0.20 3.17
N VAL A 131 -1.47 -0.66 3.54
CA VAL A 131 -2.40 -1.38 2.65
C VAL A 131 -2.84 -0.51 1.47
N THR A 132 -3.16 0.77 1.71
CA THR A 132 -3.53 1.72 0.65
C THR A 132 -2.35 1.95 -0.30
N ARG A 133 -1.13 2.01 0.22
CA ARG A 133 0.09 2.14 -0.61
C ARG A 133 0.38 0.89 -1.42
N ALA A 134 0.18 -0.30 -0.84
CA ALA A 134 0.31 -1.56 -1.56
C ALA A 134 -0.65 -1.61 -2.75
N ALA A 135 -1.92 -1.23 -2.54
CA ALA A 135 -2.92 -1.16 -3.60
C ALA A 135 -2.45 -0.25 -4.75
N ALA A 136 -1.97 0.96 -4.47
CA ALA A 136 -1.46 1.87 -5.49
C ALA A 136 -0.25 1.30 -6.26
N ARG A 137 0.67 0.60 -5.57
CA ARG A 137 1.83 -0.06 -6.20
C ARG A 137 1.44 -1.24 -7.10
N ILE A 138 0.34 -1.92 -6.80
CA ILE A 138 -0.17 -3.05 -7.59
C ILE A 138 -0.95 -2.53 -8.80
N GLN A 139 -1.83 -1.55 -8.63
CA GLN A 139 -2.75 -1.07 -9.65
C GLN A 139 -2.06 -0.54 -10.90
N GLY A 140 -1.05 0.30 -10.78
CA GLY A 140 -0.35 0.89 -11.91
C GLY A 140 0.19 -0.16 -12.91
N PRO A 141 1.09 -1.07 -12.48
CA PRO A 141 1.60 -2.14 -13.33
C PRO A 141 0.52 -3.10 -13.84
N LEU A 142 -0.51 -3.38 -13.03
CA LEU A 142 -1.62 -4.25 -13.42
C LEU A 142 -2.45 -3.64 -14.56
N ILE A 143 -2.82 -2.36 -14.47
CA ILE A 143 -3.57 -1.66 -15.52
C ILE A 143 -2.75 -1.64 -16.83
N LEU A 144 -1.44 -1.38 -16.75
CA LEU A 144 -0.56 -1.42 -17.92
C LEU A 144 -0.51 -2.82 -18.55
N ALA A 145 -0.49 -3.88 -17.74
CA ALA A 145 -0.43 -5.25 -18.21
C ALA A 145 -1.76 -5.74 -18.81
N LEU A 146 -2.90 -5.20 -18.36
CA LEU A 146 -4.23 -5.47 -18.90
C LEU A 146 -4.47 -4.79 -20.25
N GLY A 147 -3.73 -3.72 -20.57
CA GLY A 147 -3.86 -3.00 -21.84
C GLY A 147 -5.24 -2.36 -22.05
N GLU A 148 -5.83 -2.60 -23.23
CA GLU A 148 -7.16 -2.07 -23.64
C GLU A 148 -8.32 -2.88 -23.01
N ALA A 149 -8.25 -3.15 -21.74
CA ALA A 149 -9.28 -3.90 -21.02
C ALA A 149 -10.60 -3.07 -20.89
N PRO A 150 -11.79 -3.71 -20.93
CA PRO A 150 -13.07 -3.05 -20.68
C PRO A 150 -13.14 -2.40 -19.30
N ALA A 151 -14.01 -1.40 -19.16
CA ALA A 151 -14.15 -0.62 -17.91
C ALA A 151 -14.56 -1.49 -16.71
N ASP A 152 -15.48 -2.44 -16.90
CA ASP A 152 -15.95 -3.37 -15.88
C ASP A 152 -14.85 -4.34 -15.41
N LEU A 153 -13.94 -4.76 -16.32
CA LEU A 153 -12.78 -5.56 -15.97
C LEU A 153 -11.77 -4.75 -15.14
N ARG A 154 -11.49 -3.51 -15.54
CA ARG A 154 -10.61 -2.61 -14.78
C ARG A 154 -11.18 -2.38 -13.38
N PHE A 155 -12.47 -2.11 -13.27
CA PHE A 155 -13.17 -1.95 -12.00
C PHE A 155 -13.10 -3.22 -11.13
N PHE A 156 -13.29 -4.40 -11.73
CA PHE A 156 -13.14 -5.68 -11.01
C PHE A 156 -11.75 -5.80 -10.36
N PHE A 157 -10.69 -5.54 -11.12
CA PHE A 157 -9.33 -5.63 -10.60
C PHE A 157 -9.01 -4.52 -9.61
N GLU A 158 -9.54 -3.32 -9.78
CA GLU A 158 -9.43 -2.23 -8.81
C GLU A 158 -10.05 -2.64 -7.46
N MET A 159 -11.29 -3.14 -7.49
CA MET A 159 -11.99 -3.62 -6.30
C MET A 159 -11.27 -4.81 -5.65
N LEU A 160 -10.77 -5.75 -6.45
CA LEU A 160 -9.98 -6.87 -5.98
C LEU A 160 -8.73 -6.40 -5.23
N VAL A 161 -7.94 -5.52 -5.82
CA VAL A 161 -6.70 -5.01 -5.23
C VAL A 161 -6.98 -4.20 -3.97
N ARG A 162 -8.00 -3.36 -3.98
CA ARG A 162 -8.36 -2.49 -2.85
C ARG A 162 -8.88 -3.28 -1.66
N LEU A 163 -9.72 -4.29 -1.91
CA LEU A 163 -10.41 -5.03 -0.84
C LEU A 163 -9.65 -6.28 -0.37
N ALA A 164 -8.70 -6.80 -1.15
CA ALA A 164 -7.99 -8.03 -0.82
C ALA A 164 -7.39 -8.10 0.61
N PRO A 165 -6.90 -7.01 1.23
CA PRO A 165 -6.44 -7.04 2.61
C PRO A 165 -7.51 -7.44 3.61
N ASP A 166 -8.74 -6.95 3.41
CA ASP A 166 -9.83 -6.98 4.39
C ASP A 166 -10.84 -8.12 4.12
N ILE A 167 -10.74 -8.76 2.94
CA ILE A 167 -11.66 -9.86 2.58
C ILE A 167 -10.91 -11.17 2.40
N THR A 168 -11.53 -12.25 2.85
CA THR A 168 -10.99 -13.61 2.74
C THR A 168 -11.75 -14.49 1.74
N THR A 169 -12.88 -14.01 1.21
CA THR A 169 -13.77 -14.80 0.37
C THR A 169 -14.17 -14.08 -0.91
N VAL A 170 -14.32 -14.84 -2.00
CA VAL A 170 -14.88 -14.34 -3.27
C VAL A 170 -16.30 -13.80 -3.10
N ARG A 171 -17.08 -14.36 -2.16
CA ARG A 171 -18.44 -13.87 -1.88
C ARG A 171 -18.44 -12.40 -1.41
N ALA A 172 -17.47 -12.01 -0.58
CA ALA A 172 -17.32 -10.62 -0.15
C ALA A 172 -16.95 -9.70 -1.33
N LEU A 173 -16.02 -10.13 -2.20
CA LEU A 173 -15.68 -9.41 -3.43
C LEU A 173 -16.90 -9.25 -4.35
N CYS A 174 -17.66 -10.34 -4.55
CA CYS A 174 -18.86 -10.31 -5.39
C CYS A 174 -19.94 -9.35 -4.89
N ARG A 175 -20.11 -9.23 -3.56
CA ARG A 175 -21.02 -8.23 -2.97
C ARG A 175 -20.59 -6.80 -3.31
N ALA A 176 -19.29 -6.51 -3.20
CA ALA A 176 -18.75 -5.19 -3.51
C ALA A 176 -18.80 -4.84 -5.01
N CYS A 177 -18.80 -5.86 -5.88
CA CYS A 177 -18.92 -5.69 -7.33
C CYS A 177 -20.36 -5.90 -7.84
N GLU A 178 -21.34 -6.06 -6.94
CA GLU A 178 -22.77 -6.27 -7.24
C GLU A 178 -23.05 -7.42 -8.25
N VAL A 179 -22.23 -8.47 -8.20
CA VAL A 179 -22.32 -9.64 -9.07
C VAL A 179 -22.60 -10.91 -8.28
N ARG A 180 -23.39 -11.85 -8.81
CA ARG A 180 -23.60 -13.15 -8.18
C ARG A 180 -22.34 -14.01 -8.26
N PRO A 181 -21.92 -14.69 -7.16
CA PRO A 181 -20.73 -15.55 -7.16
C PRO A 181 -20.74 -16.61 -8.27
N SER A 182 -21.86 -17.25 -8.50
CA SER A 182 -22.01 -18.26 -9.58
C SER A 182 -21.78 -17.66 -10.97
N THR A 183 -22.28 -16.46 -11.21
CA THR A 183 -22.11 -15.73 -12.48
C THR A 183 -20.64 -15.38 -12.70
N LEU A 184 -19.97 -14.79 -11.69
CA LEU A 184 -18.56 -14.44 -11.77
C LEU A 184 -17.69 -15.69 -12.02
N MET A 185 -17.89 -16.75 -11.25
CA MET A 185 -17.15 -18.01 -11.41
C MET A 185 -17.35 -18.64 -12.79
N SER A 186 -18.58 -18.67 -13.28
CA SER A 186 -18.91 -19.22 -14.61
C SER A 186 -18.28 -18.42 -15.76
N ARG A 187 -18.23 -17.08 -15.65
CA ARG A 187 -17.59 -16.21 -16.65
C ARG A 187 -16.07 -16.48 -16.74
N PHE A 188 -15.37 -16.50 -15.60
CA PHE A 188 -13.95 -16.83 -15.56
C PHE A 188 -13.65 -18.22 -16.11
N SER A 189 -14.45 -19.23 -15.72
CA SER A 189 -14.29 -20.60 -16.23
C SER A 189 -14.49 -20.70 -17.74
N ARG A 190 -15.56 -20.08 -18.28
CA ARG A 190 -15.83 -20.07 -19.74
C ARG A 190 -14.76 -19.35 -20.56
N ALA A 191 -14.15 -18.32 -19.98
CA ALA A 191 -13.05 -17.60 -20.60
C ALA A 191 -11.69 -18.31 -20.48
N GLY A 192 -11.62 -19.49 -19.83
CA GLY A 192 -10.38 -20.22 -19.58
C GLY A 192 -9.42 -19.51 -18.63
N LEU A 193 -9.93 -18.59 -17.80
CA LEU A 193 -9.16 -17.81 -16.86
C LEU A 193 -8.98 -18.52 -15.52
N PRO A 194 -7.90 -18.27 -14.76
CA PRO A 194 -7.81 -18.67 -13.37
C PRO A 194 -9.01 -18.19 -12.58
N SER A 195 -9.41 -18.94 -11.54
CA SER A 195 -10.59 -18.60 -10.77
C SER A 195 -10.48 -17.25 -10.05
N PRO A 196 -11.58 -16.52 -9.81
CA PRO A 196 -11.57 -15.32 -8.96
C PRO A 196 -10.94 -15.55 -7.58
N LYS A 197 -11.06 -16.78 -7.04
CA LYS A 197 -10.41 -17.18 -5.79
C LYS A 197 -8.87 -17.18 -5.92
N SER A 198 -8.35 -17.65 -7.05
CA SER A 198 -6.89 -17.65 -7.31
C SER A 198 -6.34 -16.23 -7.42
N TYR A 199 -7.07 -15.32 -8.08
CA TYR A 199 -6.71 -13.91 -8.13
C TYR A 199 -6.72 -13.26 -6.74
N LEU A 200 -7.78 -13.47 -5.95
CA LEU A 200 -7.85 -12.95 -4.59
C LEU A 200 -6.69 -13.48 -3.73
N ALA A 201 -6.41 -14.77 -3.80
CA ALA A 201 -5.30 -15.40 -3.08
C ALA A 201 -3.95 -14.79 -3.47
N SER A 202 -3.70 -14.60 -4.77
CA SER A 202 -2.45 -14.01 -5.26
C SER A 202 -2.30 -12.55 -4.85
N VAL A 203 -3.35 -11.74 -4.98
CA VAL A 203 -3.31 -10.32 -4.59
C VAL A 203 -3.12 -10.16 -3.08
N ARG A 204 -3.70 -11.02 -2.25
CA ARG A 204 -3.41 -11.05 -0.81
C ARG A 204 -1.93 -11.31 -0.52
N LEU A 205 -1.27 -12.19 -1.29
CA LEU A 205 0.18 -12.40 -1.17
C LEU A 205 0.99 -11.19 -1.63
N LEU A 206 0.53 -10.42 -2.62
CA LEU A 206 1.19 -9.15 -2.99
C LEU A 206 1.14 -8.14 -1.86
N HIS A 207 0.00 -7.99 -1.18
CA HIS A 207 -0.10 -7.16 0.02
C HIS A 207 0.82 -7.67 1.13
N ALA A 208 0.90 -8.98 1.35
CA ALA A 208 1.82 -9.57 2.32
C ALA A 208 3.29 -9.27 1.97
N ALA A 209 3.68 -9.44 0.70
CA ALA A 209 5.03 -9.14 0.23
C ALA A 209 5.40 -7.67 0.48
N HIS A 210 4.47 -6.74 0.19
CA HIS A 210 4.68 -5.32 0.47
C HIS A 210 4.85 -5.03 1.96
N LEU A 211 4.01 -5.61 2.82
CA LEU A 211 4.11 -5.41 4.26
C LEU A 211 5.40 -6.00 4.85
N LEU A 212 5.88 -7.12 4.29
CA LEU A 212 7.11 -7.79 4.71
C LEU A 212 8.40 -7.08 4.27
N GLU A 213 8.32 -6.07 3.38
CA GLU A 213 9.47 -5.20 3.07
C GLU A 213 9.93 -4.40 4.29
N ALA A 214 9.03 -4.12 5.25
CA ALA A 214 9.41 -3.50 6.51
C ALA A 214 10.10 -4.52 7.41
N PRO A 215 11.40 -4.38 7.71
CA PRO A 215 12.16 -5.41 8.42
C PRO A 215 11.73 -5.60 9.87
N GLY A 216 11.23 -4.54 10.53
CA GLY A 216 10.68 -4.60 11.88
C GLY A 216 9.32 -5.29 12.01
N ARG A 217 8.69 -5.66 10.88
CA ARG A 217 7.38 -6.31 10.87
C ARG A 217 7.53 -7.82 10.86
N SER A 218 6.94 -8.50 11.82
CA SER A 218 6.95 -9.96 11.90
C SER A 218 5.95 -10.61 10.92
N ILE A 219 6.10 -11.90 10.65
CA ILE A 219 5.13 -12.69 9.89
C ILE A 219 3.77 -12.70 10.59
N ALA A 220 3.76 -12.70 11.92
CA ALA A 220 2.53 -12.65 12.71
C ALA A 220 1.79 -11.31 12.52
N ASP A 221 2.52 -10.19 12.57
CA ASP A 221 1.94 -8.86 12.34
C ASP A 221 1.28 -8.78 10.96
N VAL A 222 1.95 -9.32 9.92
CA VAL A 222 1.40 -9.33 8.56
C VAL A 222 0.18 -10.23 8.45
N ALA A 223 0.19 -11.39 9.09
CA ALA A 223 -0.95 -12.30 9.10
C ALA A 223 -2.19 -11.62 9.71
N TYR A 224 -2.06 -11.01 10.89
CA TYR A 224 -3.17 -10.31 11.54
C TYR A 224 -3.61 -9.06 10.76
N ARG A 225 -2.68 -8.31 10.21
CA ARG A 225 -2.99 -7.13 9.38
C ARG A 225 -3.80 -7.45 8.12
N LEU A 226 -3.65 -8.64 7.60
CA LEU A 226 -4.37 -9.15 6.43
C LEU A 226 -5.53 -10.08 6.82
N GLU A 227 -6.08 -9.94 8.03
CA GLU A 227 -7.27 -10.69 8.49
C GLU A 227 -7.13 -12.22 8.40
N TYR A 228 -5.91 -12.76 8.56
CA TYR A 228 -5.76 -14.20 8.78
C TYR A 228 -6.08 -14.54 10.24
N SER A 229 -6.78 -15.64 10.45
CA SER A 229 -7.14 -16.12 11.80
C SER A 229 -5.92 -16.46 12.67
N SER A 230 -4.77 -16.71 12.05
CA SER A 230 -3.50 -16.99 12.73
C SER A 230 -2.33 -16.91 11.75
N PRO A 231 -1.07 -16.76 12.24
CA PRO A 231 0.14 -16.87 11.43
C PRO A 231 0.24 -18.23 10.70
N GLN A 232 -0.26 -19.30 11.29
CA GLN A 232 -0.29 -20.63 10.68
C GLN A 232 -1.24 -20.68 9.48
N SER A 233 -2.37 -19.96 9.53
CA SER A 233 -3.31 -19.84 8.39
C SER A 233 -2.67 -19.11 7.23
N PHE A 234 -1.90 -18.05 7.50
CA PHE A 234 -1.07 -17.38 6.50
C PHE A 234 -0.01 -18.34 5.93
N GLY A 235 0.69 -19.08 6.78
CA GLY A 235 1.69 -20.08 6.36
C GLY A 235 1.09 -21.17 5.45
N ARG A 236 -0.12 -21.67 5.76
CA ARG A 236 -0.84 -22.62 4.89
C ARG A 236 -1.19 -22.00 3.54
N HIS A 237 -1.60 -20.73 3.51
CA HIS A 237 -1.89 -20.02 2.26
C HIS A 237 -0.63 -19.90 1.39
N VAL A 238 0.49 -19.44 1.96
CA VAL A 238 1.78 -19.35 1.25
C VAL A 238 2.17 -20.72 0.68
N ARG A 239 2.10 -21.77 1.49
CA ARG A 239 2.44 -23.13 1.06
C ARG A 239 1.52 -23.66 -0.05
N ALA A 240 0.22 -23.39 0.05
CA ALA A 240 -0.75 -23.79 -0.98
C ALA A 240 -0.53 -23.11 -2.32
N MET A 241 -0.11 -21.82 -2.31
CA MET A 241 0.09 -21.03 -3.53
C MET A 241 1.48 -21.16 -4.14
N LEU A 242 2.51 -21.35 -3.31
CA LEU A 242 3.92 -21.24 -3.74
C LEU A 242 4.77 -22.46 -3.38
N GLY A 243 4.26 -23.40 -2.58
CA GLY A 243 5.01 -24.59 -2.14
C GLY A 243 6.12 -24.33 -1.12
N ILE A 244 6.18 -23.13 -0.54
CA ILE A 244 7.27 -22.68 0.35
C ILE A 244 6.74 -22.25 1.73
N THR A 245 7.65 -22.03 2.68
CA THR A 245 7.32 -21.49 4.00
C THR A 245 7.15 -19.96 3.96
N SER A 246 6.48 -19.37 4.97
CA SER A 246 6.34 -17.91 5.09
C SER A 246 7.69 -17.19 5.24
N LEU A 247 8.67 -17.84 5.85
CA LEU A 247 10.03 -17.29 6.00
C LEU A 247 10.76 -17.27 4.65
N GLU A 248 10.65 -18.36 3.88
CA GLU A 248 11.18 -18.42 2.51
C GLU A 248 10.47 -17.40 1.61
N PHE A 249 9.16 -17.24 1.77
CA PHE A 249 8.38 -16.22 1.04
C PHE A 249 8.95 -14.82 1.28
N ARG A 250 9.16 -14.42 2.54
CA ARG A 250 9.78 -13.13 2.89
C ARG A 250 11.15 -12.93 2.21
N ARG A 251 11.98 -13.97 2.17
CA ARG A 251 13.34 -13.90 1.63
C ARG A 251 13.39 -13.91 0.10
N ARG A 252 12.54 -14.71 -0.54
CA ARG A 252 12.60 -15.00 -1.98
C ARG A 252 11.68 -14.13 -2.82
N PHE A 253 10.63 -13.54 -2.21
CA PHE A 253 9.61 -12.75 -2.88
C PHE A 253 9.47 -11.36 -2.26
N PRO A 254 10.48 -10.47 -2.37
CA PRO A 254 10.27 -9.06 -2.13
C PRO A 254 9.17 -8.56 -3.09
N PHE A 255 8.49 -7.48 -2.74
CA PHE A 255 7.30 -7.02 -3.47
C PHE A 255 7.48 -6.94 -4.99
N PRO A 256 8.60 -6.37 -5.55
CA PRO A 256 8.79 -6.32 -6.99
C PRO A 256 8.82 -7.71 -7.65
N ALA A 257 9.48 -8.68 -7.02
CA ALA A 257 9.56 -10.05 -7.52
C ALA A 257 8.20 -10.77 -7.43
N ALA A 258 7.47 -10.57 -6.33
CA ALA A 258 6.12 -11.12 -6.18
C ALA A 258 5.17 -10.55 -7.24
N LEU A 259 5.23 -9.22 -7.49
CA LEU A 259 4.41 -8.55 -8.48
C LEU A 259 4.74 -9.01 -9.91
N ALA A 260 6.03 -9.09 -10.27
CA ALA A 260 6.46 -9.60 -11.56
C ALA A 260 5.92 -11.02 -11.80
N ARG A 261 6.09 -11.92 -10.83
CA ARG A 261 5.57 -13.29 -10.90
C ARG A 261 4.04 -13.35 -11.04
N PHE A 262 3.33 -12.50 -10.30
CA PHE A 262 1.87 -12.41 -10.43
C PHE A 262 1.47 -12.00 -11.87
N LEU A 263 2.09 -10.96 -12.41
CA LEU A 263 1.80 -10.50 -13.77
C LEU A 263 2.13 -11.58 -14.80
N GLU A 264 3.28 -12.22 -14.69
CA GLU A 264 3.73 -13.28 -15.59
C GLU A 264 2.81 -14.52 -15.61
N LEU A 265 2.31 -14.92 -14.44
CA LEU A 265 1.51 -16.15 -14.34
C LEU A 265 0.01 -15.94 -14.46
N MET A 266 -0.50 -14.76 -14.03
CA MET A 266 -1.92 -14.53 -13.87
C MET A 266 -2.49 -13.52 -14.85
N ILE A 267 -1.66 -12.68 -15.50
CA ILE A 267 -2.14 -11.61 -16.36
C ILE A 267 -1.62 -11.77 -17.81
N VAL A 268 -0.30 -11.87 -17.96
CA VAL A 268 0.34 -11.90 -19.28
C VAL A 268 -0.11 -13.07 -20.16
N PRO A 269 -0.33 -14.30 -19.66
CA PRO A 269 -0.78 -15.42 -20.50
C PRO A 269 -2.16 -15.20 -21.12
N TYR A 270 -2.96 -14.31 -20.56
CA TYR A 270 -4.36 -14.08 -20.96
C TYR A 270 -4.56 -12.75 -21.70
N ARG A 271 -3.49 -12.14 -22.22
CA ARG A 271 -3.55 -10.83 -22.91
C ARG A 271 -4.57 -10.79 -24.06
N GLY A 272 -4.74 -11.90 -24.78
CA GLY A 272 -5.74 -12.00 -25.84
C GLY A 272 -7.20 -12.08 -25.36
N VAL A 273 -7.42 -12.36 -24.09
CA VAL A 273 -8.75 -12.47 -23.48
C VAL A 273 -9.21 -11.14 -22.88
N TRP A 274 -8.30 -10.35 -22.31
CA TRP A 274 -8.65 -9.15 -21.56
C TRP A 274 -9.46 -8.11 -22.35
N PRO A 275 -9.19 -7.83 -23.64
CA PRO A 275 -9.95 -6.81 -24.38
C PRO A 275 -11.43 -7.12 -24.60
N VAL A 276 -11.83 -8.40 -24.49
CA VAL A 276 -13.20 -8.87 -24.73
C VAL A 276 -13.85 -9.52 -23.51
N PHE A 277 -13.17 -9.51 -22.37
CA PHE A 277 -13.68 -10.16 -21.16
C PHE A 277 -14.42 -9.18 -20.25
N HIS A 278 -15.69 -9.45 -20.01
CA HIS A 278 -16.60 -8.65 -19.20
C HIS A 278 -17.01 -9.43 -17.94
N PRO A 279 -16.29 -9.31 -16.81
CA PRO A 279 -16.59 -10.06 -15.59
C PRO A 279 -17.88 -9.63 -14.88
N LEU A 280 -18.27 -8.34 -15.00
CA LEU A 280 -19.35 -7.77 -14.21
C LEU A 280 -20.63 -7.49 -15.00
N GLU A 281 -20.60 -7.54 -16.31
CA GLU A 281 -21.60 -7.10 -17.27
C GLU A 281 -23.06 -7.05 -16.76
N THR A 282 -23.47 -5.85 -16.40
CA THR A 282 -24.87 -5.40 -16.38
C THR A 282 -24.86 -4.08 -17.14
N GLY A 283 -25.62 -3.96 -18.21
CA GLY A 283 -25.57 -2.86 -19.17
C GLY A 283 -25.20 -1.49 -18.61
N SER A 284 -24.33 -0.79 -19.33
CA SER A 284 -23.86 0.58 -19.12
C SER A 284 -23.07 0.86 -17.82
N TRP A 285 -21.77 0.52 -17.81
CA TRP A 285 -20.81 1.19 -16.94
C TRP A 285 -20.36 2.49 -17.62
N ASP A 286 -21.06 3.58 -17.32
CA ASP A 286 -20.64 4.91 -17.71
C ASP A 286 -19.42 5.32 -16.89
N SER A 287 -18.41 5.89 -17.54
CA SER A 287 -17.09 6.26 -16.96
C SER A 287 -17.16 7.27 -15.80
N GLY A 288 -18.38 7.71 -15.41
CA GLY A 288 -18.63 8.65 -14.32
C GLY A 288 -18.69 8.04 -12.91
N HIS A 289 -18.75 6.71 -12.75
CA HIS A 289 -18.92 6.06 -11.42
C HIS A 289 -17.62 5.82 -10.66
N CYS A 290 -16.46 6.13 -11.23
CA CYS A 290 -15.16 5.94 -10.57
C CYS A 290 -14.89 6.86 -9.36
N LEU A 291 -15.72 7.85 -9.08
CA LEU A 291 -15.43 8.86 -8.03
C LEU A 291 -16.46 8.95 -6.89
N ALA A 292 -17.50 8.11 -6.86
CA ALA A 292 -18.57 8.26 -5.88
C ALA A 292 -19.03 6.92 -5.26
N VAL A 293 -18.11 6.06 -4.81
CA VAL A 293 -18.50 4.99 -3.87
C VAL A 293 -18.31 5.51 -2.45
N GLN A 294 -19.36 6.18 -1.95
CA GLN A 294 -19.58 6.39 -0.53
C GLN A 294 -19.61 5.03 0.18
N ALA A 295 -19.00 4.96 1.37
CA ALA A 295 -19.07 3.80 2.24
C ALA A 295 -20.54 3.38 2.48
N PRO A 296 -20.82 2.06 2.57
CA PRO A 296 -22.17 1.60 2.89
C PRO A 296 -22.58 2.11 4.28
N PRO A 297 -23.90 2.37 4.51
CA PRO A 297 -24.39 2.76 5.82
C PRO A 297 -24.20 1.63 6.83
N PRO A 298 -23.98 1.94 8.11
CA PRO A 298 -23.86 0.92 9.15
C PRO A 298 -25.21 0.25 9.41
N HIS A 299 -25.17 -1.05 9.51
CA HIS A 299 -26.20 -1.85 10.18
C HIS A 299 -25.69 -2.32 11.52
#